data_d1129ca7581955606c0413992727ce1f
#
_entry.id   d1129ca7581955606c0413992727ce1f
#
_cell.length_a   1.000
_cell.length_b   1.000
_cell.length_c   1.000
_cell.angle_alpha   90.00
_cell.angle_beta   90.00
_cell.angle_gamma   90.00
#
_symmetry.space_group_name_H-M   'P 1'
#
loop_
_entity.id
_entity.type
_entity.pdbx_description
1 polymer ?
#
loop_
_entity_poly.entity_id
_entity_poly.type
_entity_poly.pdbx_seq_one_letter_code
_entity_poly.pdbx_strand_id
1 'polypeptide(L)'
;MNIISNLIEAHIFREKNGKLEFLLLKRSPKQYYPNIWQMVTGKIKEIELAYQTALREIKEETSLTPENIWVAPTVNSFYSPDKDYICLLPVFAAKVKFDSEVKLSKEHTEYKWLSPEEAKNLLAWDGQRKSVDLIVEYFLNRNSFLNFI
;
A
#
# COMPACT_ATOMS: atom_id res chain seq x y z
N MET A 1 20.11 14.56 12.65
CA MET A 1 18.91 13.88 12.06
C MET A 1 19.36 12.79 11.10
N ASN A 2 18.79 11.61 11.22
CA ASN A 2 19.11 10.48 10.36
C ASN A 2 18.07 10.31 9.24
N ILE A 3 18.49 9.67 8.16
CA ILE A 3 17.60 9.21 7.11
C ILE A 3 17.55 7.68 7.21
N ILE A 4 16.37 7.12 7.32
CA ILE A 4 16.19 5.66 7.43
C ILE A 4 15.24 5.15 6.35
N SER A 5 15.35 3.87 6.06
CA SER A 5 14.46 3.22 5.11
C SER A 5 14.20 1.78 5.59
N ASN A 6 13.22 1.65 6.47
CA ASN A 6 12.89 0.36 7.09
C ASN A 6 11.40 0.00 6.98
N LEU A 7 10.64 0.78 6.22
CA LEU A 7 9.21 0.56 6.02
C LEU A 7 8.86 0.52 4.54
N ILE A 8 7.75 -0.14 4.21
CA ILE A 8 7.20 -0.15 2.86
C ILE A 8 5.73 0.26 2.88
N GLU A 9 5.25 0.69 1.72
CA GLU A 9 3.83 0.85 1.43
C GLU A 9 3.46 -0.02 0.24
N ALA A 10 2.32 -0.71 0.31
CA ALA A 10 1.84 -1.54 -0.78
C ALA A 10 0.34 -1.26 -1.00
N HIS A 11 0.03 -0.75 -2.18
CA HIS A 11 -1.34 -0.52 -2.60
C HIS A 11 -1.86 -1.76 -3.32
N ILE A 12 -2.96 -2.32 -2.83
CA ILE A 12 -3.61 -3.47 -3.44
C ILE A 12 -4.77 -2.96 -4.28
N PHE A 13 -4.88 -3.43 -5.51
CA PHE A 13 -6.02 -3.09 -6.35
C PHE A 13 -6.49 -4.29 -7.17
N ARG A 14 -7.69 -4.17 -7.67
CA ARG A 14 -8.30 -5.10 -8.62
C ARG A 14 -8.88 -4.33 -9.79
N GLU A 15 -9.08 -5.01 -10.90
CA GLU A 15 -9.55 -4.37 -12.13
C GLU A 15 -10.68 -5.18 -12.73
N LYS A 16 -11.70 -4.47 -13.19
CA LYS A 16 -12.79 -5.07 -13.98
C LYS A 16 -13.23 -4.08 -15.04
N ASN A 17 -13.16 -4.50 -16.31
CA ASN A 17 -13.57 -3.68 -17.45
C ASN A 17 -12.89 -2.31 -17.51
N GLY A 18 -11.59 -2.27 -17.21
CA GLY A 18 -10.79 -1.05 -17.22
C GLY A 18 -10.97 -0.14 -16.01
N LYS A 19 -11.79 -0.55 -15.04
CA LYS A 19 -12.01 0.21 -13.81
C LYS A 19 -11.24 -0.42 -12.66
N LEU A 20 -10.51 0.42 -11.93
CA LEU A 20 -9.72 -0.02 -10.79
C LEU A 20 -10.46 0.25 -9.48
N GLU A 21 -10.32 -0.68 -8.55
CA GLU A 21 -10.73 -0.50 -7.17
C GLU A 21 -9.55 -0.79 -6.25
N PHE A 22 -9.30 0.10 -5.30
CA PHE A 22 -8.22 -0.03 -4.32
C PHE A 22 -8.77 -0.57 -3.01
N LEU A 23 -7.99 -1.43 -2.38
CA LEU A 23 -8.31 -1.97 -1.07
C LEU A 23 -7.76 -1.04 0.00
N LEU A 24 -8.63 -0.49 0.83
CA LEU A 24 -8.23 0.22 2.03
C LEU A 24 -8.65 -0.54 3.28
N LEU A 25 -7.81 -0.46 4.29
CA LEU A 25 -7.97 -1.13 5.57
C LEU A 25 -8.08 -0.08 6.67
N LYS A 26 -9.03 -0.26 7.58
CA LYS A 26 -9.19 0.64 8.71
C LYS A 26 -8.39 0.12 9.90
N ARG A 27 -7.47 0.92 10.42
CA ARG A 27 -6.65 0.54 11.56
C ARG A 27 -7.50 0.33 12.80
N SER A 28 -7.14 -0.68 13.59
CA SER A 28 -7.77 -0.95 14.88
C SER A 28 -7.63 0.26 15.82
N PRO A 29 -8.61 0.50 16.71
CA PRO A 29 -8.50 1.54 17.75
C PRO A 29 -7.30 1.36 18.68
N LYS A 30 -6.72 0.16 18.72
CA LYS A 30 -5.56 -0.17 19.59
C LYS A 30 -4.22 0.14 18.93
N GLN A 31 -4.22 0.50 17.64
CA GLN A 31 -3.00 0.80 16.90
C GLN A 31 -2.65 2.30 16.97
N TYR A 32 -1.39 2.60 16.66
CA TYR A 32 -0.95 3.98 16.47
C TYR A 32 -1.71 4.59 15.27
N TYR A 33 -2.14 5.86 15.36
CA TYR A 33 -3.08 6.46 14.43
C TYR A 33 -4.36 5.62 14.29
N PRO A 34 -5.14 5.48 15.36
CA PRO A 34 -6.32 4.61 15.34
C PRO A 34 -7.39 5.09 14.38
N ASN A 35 -8.11 4.14 13.82
CA ASN A 35 -9.29 4.37 12.96
C ASN A 35 -9.02 5.10 11.64
N ILE A 36 -7.77 5.27 11.22
CA ILE A 36 -7.49 5.79 9.88
C ILE A 36 -7.58 4.67 8.85
N TRP A 37 -7.91 5.06 7.63
CA TRP A 37 -7.90 4.18 6.47
C TRP A 37 -6.53 4.23 5.78
N GLN A 38 -6.02 3.10 5.36
CA GLN A 38 -4.70 3.02 4.76
C GLN A 38 -4.55 1.83 3.82
N MET A 39 -3.50 1.88 2.99
CA MET A 39 -3.01 0.71 2.27
C MET A 39 -2.24 -0.18 3.24
N VAL A 40 -1.68 -1.30 2.73
CA VAL A 40 -0.79 -2.15 3.52
C VAL A 40 0.53 -1.44 3.78
N THR A 41 0.98 -1.47 5.02
CA THR A 41 2.31 -0.98 5.41
C THR A 41 3.01 -2.07 6.21
N GLY A 42 4.33 -2.00 6.28
CA GLY A 42 5.05 -2.96 7.09
C GLY A 42 6.52 -2.63 7.26
N LYS A 43 7.10 -3.24 8.28
CA LYS A 43 8.50 -3.08 8.63
C LYS A 43 9.34 -4.18 7.97
N ILE A 44 10.41 -3.77 7.32
CA ILE A 44 11.36 -4.68 6.69
C ILE A 44 12.13 -5.43 7.78
N LYS A 45 12.08 -6.77 7.72
CA LYS A 45 12.83 -7.63 8.63
C LYS A 45 14.29 -7.71 8.19
N GLU A 46 15.18 -8.10 9.11
CA GLU A 46 16.63 -8.04 8.94
C GLU A 46 17.14 -8.62 7.60
N ILE A 47 16.62 -9.76 7.18
CA ILE A 47 17.08 -10.43 5.97
C ILE A 47 16.11 -10.34 4.79
N GLU A 48 15.05 -9.52 4.93
CA GLU A 48 14.06 -9.32 3.88
C GLU A 48 14.48 -8.23 2.90
N LEU A 49 14.17 -8.46 1.62
CA LEU A 49 14.14 -7.37 0.65
C LEU A 49 12.80 -6.65 0.76
N ALA A 50 12.75 -5.38 0.38
CA ALA A 50 11.54 -4.58 0.52
C ALA A 50 10.31 -5.20 -0.16
N TYR A 51 10.46 -5.74 -1.38
CA TYR A 51 9.32 -6.38 -2.05
C TYR A 51 8.86 -7.65 -1.34
N GLN A 52 9.76 -8.36 -0.68
CA GLN A 52 9.40 -9.55 0.11
C GLN A 52 8.57 -9.14 1.32
N THR A 53 8.92 -8.01 1.94
CA THR A 53 8.12 -7.43 3.02
C THR A 53 6.72 -7.11 2.53
N ALA A 54 6.60 -6.48 1.35
CA ALA A 54 5.29 -6.15 0.77
C ALA A 54 4.43 -7.41 0.59
N LEU A 55 4.99 -8.47 0.01
CA LEU A 55 4.26 -9.72 -0.17
C LEU A 55 3.85 -10.37 1.17
N ARG A 56 4.76 -10.37 2.13
CA ARG A 56 4.48 -10.93 3.46
C ARG A 56 3.39 -10.15 4.17
N GLU A 57 3.49 -8.84 4.21
CA GLU A 57 2.50 -7.98 4.89
C GLU A 57 1.13 -8.05 4.22
N ILE A 58 1.08 -8.10 2.88
CA ILE A 58 -0.18 -8.30 2.16
C ILE A 58 -0.84 -9.61 2.62
N LYS A 59 -0.06 -10.69 2.70
CA LYS A 59 -0.58 -11.99 3.13
C LYS A 59 -1.04 -11.97 4.58
N GLU A 60 -0.24 -11.40 5.48
CA GLU A 60 -0.57 -11.33 6.90
C GLU A 60 -1.81 -10.47 7.17
N GLU A 61 -1.90 -9.29 6.53
CA GLU A 61 -2.96 -8.33 6.82
C GLU A 61 -4.27 -8.62 6.08
N THR A 62 -4.23 -9.26 4.93
CA THR A 62 -5.41 -9.42 4.07
C THR A 62 -5.71 -10.86 3.64
N SER A 63 -4.78 -11.78 3.82
CA SER A 63 -4.81 -13.16 3.32
C SER A 63 -4.73 -13.27 1.79
N LEU A 64 -4.44 -12.17 1.10
CA LEU A 64 -4.36 -12.15 -0.36
C LEU A 64 -2.98 -12.54 -0.87
N THR A 65 -2.95 -13.11 -2.07
CA THR A 65 -1.74 -13.35 -2.84
C THR A 65 -1.89 -12.64 -4.18
N PRO A 66 -1.06 -11.62 -4.47
CA PRO A 66 -1.18 -10.88 -5.73
C PRO A 66 -0.87 -11.74 -6.96
N GLU A 67 -1.58 -11.46 -8.07
CA GLU A 67 -1.21 -12.00 -9.39
C GLU A 67 0.07 -11.34 -9.91
N ASN A 68 0.18 -10.04 -9.66
CA ASN A 68 1.31 -9.22 -10.08
C ASN A 68 1.64 -8.23 -8.98
N ILE A 69 2.92 -7.94 -8.85
CA ILE A 69 3.40 -6.86 -8.00
C ILE A 69 4.49 -6.10 -8.76
N TRP A 70 4.50 -4.79 -8.67
CA TRP A 70 5.53 -3.95 -9.30
C TRP A 70 5.85 -2.74 -8.46
N VAL A 71 6.97 -2.12 -8.79
CA VAL A 71 7.43 -0.90 -8.10
C VAL A 71 6.66 0.29 -8.63
N ALA A 72 5.95 1.02 -7.77
CA ALA A 72 5.37 2.29 -8.14
C ALA A 72 6.52 3.30 -8.32
N PRO A 73 6.44 4.16 -9.36
CA PRO A 73 7.55 5.08 -9.67
C PRO A 73 7.59 6.28 -8.71
N THR A 74 7.67 6.01 -7.42
CA THR A 74 7.70 7.04 -6.38
C THR A 74 8.29 6.46 -5.10
N VAL A 75 8.81 7.34 -4.26
CA VAL A 75 9.23 7.00 -2.89
C VAL A 75 8.53 8.01 -2.00
N ASN A 76 7.78 7.53 -1.02
CA ASN A 76 7.16 8.39 -0.02
C ASN A 76 8.12 8.68 1.11
N SER A 77 7.87 9.78 1.82
CA SER A 77 8.72 10.16 2.93
C SER A 77 7.90 10.87 4.02
N PHE A 78 8.39 10.78 5.24
CA PHE A 78 7.84 11.56 6.34
C PHE A 78 8.93 11.83 7.37
N TYR A 79 8.71 12.88 8.18
CA TYR A 79 9.56 13.18 9.32
C TYR A 79 8.91 12.68 10.60
N SER A 80 9.70 11.98 11.44
CA SER A 80 9.26 11.54 12.76
C SER A 80 9.87 12.45 13.83
N PRO A 81 9.06 13.32 14.47
CA PRO A 81 9.61 14.23 15.49
C PRO A 81 10.05 13.51 16.77
N ASP A 82 9.42 12.38 17.09
CA ASP A 82 9.76 11.63 18.30
C ASP A 82 11.17 11.06 18.27
N LYS A 83 11.60 10.64 17.09
CA LYS A 83 12.90 9.97 16.90
C LYS A 83 13.88 10.79 16.08
N ASP A 84 13.46 11.95 15.63
CA ASP A 84 14.26 12.90 14.84
C ASP A 84 14.91 12.24 13.62
N TYR A 85 14.07 11.65 12.75
CA TYR A 85 14.56 11.08 11.49
C TYR A 85 13.58 11.36 10.34
N ILE A 86 14.10 11.25 9.11
CA ILE A 86 13.29 11.18 7.89
C ILE A 86 13.24 9.71 7.48
N CYS A 87 12.05 9.20 7.21
CA CYS A 87 11.86 7.86 6.70
C CYS A 87 11.52 7.92 5.20
N LEU A 88 12.21 7.11 4.41
CA LEU A 88 11.92 6.92 2.99
C LEU A 88 11.26 5.55 2.82
N LEU A 89 10.12 5.52 2.10
CA LEU A 89 9.36 4.29 1.89
C LEU A 89 9.23 3.99 0.40
N PRO A 90 9.77 2.85 -0.07
CA PRO A 90 9.43 2.37 -1.39
C PRO A 90 7.95 2.01 -1.45
N VAL A 91 7.33 2.22 -2.61
CA VAL A 91 5.91 1.99 -2.81
C VAL A 91 5.72 0.90 -3.86
N PHE A 92 4.87 -0.06 -3.54
CA PHE A 92 4.54 -1.18 -4.42
C PHE A 92 3.06 -1.13 -4.80
N ALA A 93 2.76 -1.61 -5.99
CA ALA A 93 1.41 -1.83 -6.45
C ALA A 93 1.20 -3.33 -6.66
N ALA A 94 0.13 -3.85 -6.11
CA ALA A 94 -0.17 -5.28 -6.13
C ALA A 94 -1.57 -5.49 -6.71
N LYS A 95 -1.65 -6.20 -7.83
CA LYS A 95 -2.93 -6.54 -8.45
C LYS A 95 -3.37 -7.92 -7.99
N VAL A 96 -4.61 -8.02 -7.53
CA VAL A 96 -5.22 -9.30 -7.14
C VAL A 96 -6.39 -9.63 -8.06
N LYS A 97 -6.80 -10.89 -8.08
CA LYS A 97 -8.00 -11.31 -8.82
C LYS A 97 -9.22 -10.60 -8.25
N PHE A 98 -10.17 -10.24 -9.12
CA PHE A 98 -11.35 -9.48 -8.74
C PHE A 98 -12.18 -10.16 -7.64
N ASP A 99 -12.27 -11.48 -7.67
CA ASP A 99 -13.06 -12.27 -6.72
C ASP A 99 -12.27 -12.73 -5.50
N SER A 100 -11.07 -12.19 -5.28
CA SER A 100 -10.26 -12.54 -4.11
C SER A 100 -10.96 -12.18 -2.81
N GLU A 101 -10.89 -13.09 -1.84
CA GLU A 101 -11.54 -12.92 -0.54
C GLU A 101 -10.56 -12.33 0.47
N VAL A 102 -10.93 -11.20 1.09
CA VAL A 102 -10.14 -10.54 2.12
C VAL A 102 -10.49 -11.12 3.48
N LYS A 103 -9.45 -11.51 4.23
CA LYS A 103 -9.57 -11.91 5.64
C LYS A 103 -8.56 -11.09 6.44
N LEU A 104 -9.09 -10.24 7.31
CA LEU A 104 -8.28 -9.29 8.06
C LEU A 104 -7.56 -9.93 9.24
N SER A 105 -6.37 -9.41 9.56
CA SER A 105 -5.69 -9.66 10.82
C SER A 105 -6.29 -8.75 11.91
N LYS A 106 -5.78 -8.89 13.13
CA LYS A 106 -6.23 -8.08 14.28
C LYS A 106 -5.83 -6.60 14.19
N GLU A 107 -4.92 -6.24 13.29
CA GLU A 107 -4.45 -4.87 13.14
C GLU A 107 -5.50 -3.96 12.49
N HIS A 108 -6.46 -4.54 11.80
CA HIS A 108 -7.49 -3.80 11.07
C HIS A 108 -8.88 -4.34 11.41
N THR A 109 -9.88 -3.45 11.44
CA THR A 109 -11.26 -3.79 11.82
C THR A 109 -12.22 -3.86 10.63
N GLU A 110 -11.90 -3.16 9.53
CA GLU A 110 -12.74 -3.09 8.35
C GLU A 110 -11.90 -3.00 7.10
N TYR A 111 -12.48 -3.37 5.97
CA TYR A 111 -11.88 -3.11 4.67
C TYR A 111 -12.95 -2.61 3.69
N LYS A 112 -12.49 -1.89 2.67
CA LYS A 112 -13.35 -1.43 1.58
C LYS A 112 -12.61 -1.53 0.26
N TRP A 113 -13.34 -1.94 -0.77
CA TRP A 113 -12.89 -1.78 -2.15
C TRP A 113 -13.48 -0.48 -2.68
N LEU A 114 -12.63 0.44 -3.10
CA LEU A 114 -13.00 1.80 -3.43
C LEU A 114 -12.45 2.20 -4.80
N SER A 115 -13.21 3.05 -5.51
CA SER A 115 -12.67 3.71 -6.70
C SER A 115 -11.44 4.54 -6.32
N PRO A 116 -10.58 4.90 -7.29
CA PRO A 116 -9.43 5.76 -6.99
C PRO A 116 -9.81 7.05 -6.26
N GLU A 117 -10.88 7.70 -6.70
CA GLU A 117 -11.34 8.96 -6.07
C GLU A 117 -11.82 8.75 -4.64
N GLU A 118 -12.61 7.71 -4.40
CA GLU A 118 -13.08 7.37 -3.07
C GLU A 118 -11.91 7.01 -2.15
N ALA A 119 -10.94 6.23 -2.64
CA ALA A 119 -9.76 5.87 -1.88
C ALA A 119 -8.96 7.11 -1.47
N LYS A 120 -8.74 8.05 -2.40
CA LYS A 120 -8.02 9.28 -2.11
C LYS A 120 -8.73 10.13 -1.05
N ASN A 121 -10.06 10.12 -1.04
CA ASN A 121 -10.83 10.87 -0.02
C ASN A 121 -10.64 10.32 1.39
N LEU A 122 -10.32 9.03 1.53
CA LEU A 122 -10.12 8.41 2.83
C LEU A 122 -8.66 8.41 3.28
N LEU A 123 -7.70 8.47 2.35
CA LEU A 123 -6.29 8.46 2.69
C LEU A 123 -5.87 9.77 3.34
N ALA A 124 -5.16 9.67 4.46
CA ALA A 124 -4.83 10.83 5.29
C ALA A 124 -3.73 11.71 4.69
N TRP A 125 -2.74 11.11 4.01
CA TRP A 125 -1.53 11.85 3.62
C TRP A 125 -1.40 11.99 2.11
N ASP A 126 -0.88 13.14 1.71
CA ASP A 126 -0.74 13.56 0.31
C ASP A 126 0.07 12.57 -0.52
N GLY A 127 1.18 12.07 0.01
CA GLY A 127 2.01 11.08 -0.70
C GLY A 127 1.25 9.80 -1.02
N GLN A 128 0.36 9.37 -0.15
CA GLN A 128 -0.46 8.18 -0.38
C GLN A 128 -1.49 8.42 -1.48
N ARG A 129 -2.11 9.59 -1.49
CA ARG A 129 -3.05 9.97 -2.56
C ARG A 129 -2.35 10.06 -3.91
N LYS A 130 -1.16 10.66 -3.95
CA LYS A 130 -0.33 10.72 -5.17
C LYS A 130 0.05 9.33 -5.68
N SER A 131 0.33 8.40 -4.78
CA SER A 131 0.63 7.02 -5.15
C SER A 131 -0.55 6.35 -5.87
N VAL A 132 -1.77 6.58 -5.40
CA VAL A 132 -2.97 6.07 -6.08
C VAL A 132 -3.04 6.59 -7.52
N ASP A 133 -2.85 7.89 -7.70
CA ASP A 133 -2.88 8.49 -9.05
C ASP A 133 -1.80 7.92 -9.96
N LEU A 134 -0.58 7.74 -9.46
CA LEU A 134 0.52 7.17 -10.22
C LEU A 134 0.25 5.72 -10.63
N ILE A 135 -0.30 4.93 -9.71
CA ILE A 135 -0.61 3.52 -9.99
C ILE A 135 -1.67 3.43 -11.09
N VAL A 136 -2.73 4.23 -11.01
CA VAL A 136 -3.77 4.26 -12.04
C VAL A 136 -3.19 4.67 -13.39
N GLU A 137 -2.42 5.76 -13.44
CA GLU A 137 -1.84 6.28 -14.68
C GLU A 137 -0.91 5.26 -15.33
N TYR A 138 0.00 4.66 -14.56
CA TYR A 138 0.95 3.71 -15.14
C TYR A 138 0.28 2.41 -15.55
N PHE A 139 -0.64 1.89 -14.75
CA PHE A 139 -1.33 0.66 -15.10
C PHE A 139 -2.17 0.81 -16.38
N LEU A 140 -2.91 1.90 -16.51
CA LEU A 140 -3.82 2.10 -17.65
C LEU A 140 -3.11 2.64 -18.90
N ASN A 141 -2.15 3.55 -18.75
CA ASN A 141 -1.63 4.32 -19.88
C ASN A 141 -0.12 4.17 -20.12
N ARG A 142 0.62 3.60 -19.17
CA ARG A 142 2.09 3.48 -19.23
C ARG A 142 2.57 2.10 -18.81
N ASN A 143 1.79 1.09 -19.14
CA ASN A 143 2.03 -0.29 -18.73
C ASN A 143 3.44 -0.80 -19.12
N SER A 144 3.96 -0.36 -20.27
CA SER A 144 5.29 -0.78 -20.74
C SER A 144 6.44 -0.28 -19.86
N PHE A 145 6.18 0.69 -18.98
CA PHE A 145 7.19 1.23 -18.06
C PHE A 145 7.11 0.60 -16.66
N LEU A 146 6.21 -0.35 -16.44
CA LEU A 146 6.09 -1.00 -15.13
C LEU A 146 7.29 -1.91 -14.88
N ASN A 147 7.84 -1.78 -13.68
CA ASN A 147 8.94 -2.61 -13.23
C ASN A 147 8.38 -3.74 -12.36
N PHE A 148 8.09 -4.87 -12.99
CA PHE A 148 7.55 -6.04 -12.33
C PHE A 148 8.59 -6.77 -11.49
N ILE A 149 8.11 -7.37 -10.43
CA ILE A 149 8.92 -8.16 -9.52
C ILE A 149 8.62 -9.64 -9.73
#